data_d6a2dd867be69fbfa294c11e7b328398
#
_entry.id   d6a2dd867be69fbfa294c11e7b328398
#
_cell.length_a   1.000
_cell.length_b   1.000
_cell.length_c   1.000
_cell.angle_alpha   90.00
_cell.angle_beta   90.00
_cell.angle_gamma   90.00
#
_symmetry.space_group_name_H-M   'P 1'
#
loop_
_entity.id
_entity.type
_entity.pdbx_description
1 polymer ?
#
loop_
_entity_poly.entity_id
_entity_poly.type
_entity_poly.pdbx_seq_one_letter_code
_entity_poly.pdbx_strand_id
1 'polypeptide(L)'
;KDYLAKTLASSNHLLSLINDVLDMSRIESGKIHLEEVEVNLSDVLHDLKTIVSGQIYAKQLELYMDATDVTDEDVYCDKTRLNQILLNLLSNAIKFTPAGGTVSVRVRQLAGKVHGCGQYEFRIKDNGIGMSEEFAHKIFEPFERERTSTVSRIQGTGLGMAITKNIVDMMGGTIEVQ
;
A
#
# COMPACT_ATOMS: atom_id res chain seq x y z
N LYS A 1 11.47 -21.20 -22.19
CA LYS A 1 10.72 -20.90 -20.95
C LYS A 1 11.00 -19.47 -20.43
N ASP A 2 12.22 -18.96 -20.53
CA ASP A 2 12.61 -17.62 -20.02
C ASP A 2 11.90 -16.46 -20.75
N TYR A 3 11.74 -16.56 -22.09
CA TYR A 3 11.05 -15.52 -22.87
C TYR A 3 9.56 -15.38 -22.49
N LEU A 4 8.85 -16.50 -22.28
CA LEU A 4 7.45 -16.46 -21.86
C LEU A 4 7.29 -15.83 -20.47
N ALA A 5 8.17 -16.15 -19.54
CA ALA A 5 8.16 -15.55 -18.20
C ALA A 5 8.42 -14.03 -18.26
N LYS A 6 9.39 -13.60 -19.07
CA LYS A 6 9.68 -12.17 -19.29
C LYS A 6 8.52 -11.44 -19.98
N THR A 7 7.90 -12.05 -20.98
CA THR A 7 6.73 -11.48 -21.65
C THR A 7 5.57 -11.31 -20.69
N LEU A 8 5.27 -12.33 -19.88
CA LEU A 8 4.21 -12.28 -18.89
C LEU A 8 4.47 -11.17 -17.83
N ALA A 9 5.71 -11.08 -17.34
CA ALA A 9 6.10 -10.05 -16.40
C ALA A 9 5.94 -8.64 -17.00
N SER A 10 6.34 -8.45 -18.26
CA SER A 10 6.18 -7.17 -18.96
C SER A 10 4.71 -6.82 -19.21
N SER A 11 3.88 -7.82 -19.58
CA SER A 11 2.44 -7.62 -19.78
C SER A 11 1.74 -7.23 -18.48
N ASN A 12 2.06 -7.90 -17.38
CA ASN A 12 1.51 -7.58 -16.06
C ASN A 12 1.93 -6.18 -15.61
N HIS A 13 3.17 -5.79 -15.88
CA HIS A 13 3.65 -4.44 -15.59
C HIS A 13 2.92 -3.37 -16.40
N LEU A 14 2.72 -3.60 -17.71
CA LEU A 14 1.96 -2.68 -18.56
C LEU A 14 0.51 -2.56 -18.09
N LEU A 15 -0.13 -3.65 -17.71
CA LEU A 15 -1.48 -3.64 -17.17
C LEU A 15 -1.57 -2.83 -15.88
N SER A 16 -0.60 -2.99 -14.97
CA SER A 16 -0.51 -2.18 -13.74
C SER A 16 -0.38 -0.69 -14.08
N LEU A 17 0.50 -0.32 -15.02
CA LEU A 17 0.67 1.06 -15.48
C LEU A 17 -0.64 1.66 -16.02
N ILE A 18 -1.35 0.91 -16.87
CA ILE A 18 -2.63 1.36 -17.43
C ILE A 18 -3.64 1.58 -16.31
N ASN A 19 -3.75 0.66 -15.36
CA ASN A 19 -4.67 0.79 -14.24
C ASN A 19 -4.31 1.98 -13.35
N ASP A 20 -3.03 2.21 -13.04
CA ASP A 20 -2.57 3.36 -12.25
C ASP A 20 -2.93 4.69 -12.95
N VAL A 21 -2.71 4.79 -14.27
CA VAL A 21 -3.07 5.99 -15.05
C VAL A 21 -4.58 6.21 -15.08
N LEU A 22 -5.38 5.14 -15.26
CA LEU A 22 -6.83 5.23 -15.24
C LEU A 22 -7.35 5.63 -13.85
N ASP A 23 -6.80 5.09 -12.79
CA ASP A 23 -7.16 5.47 -11.41
C ASP A 23 -6.82 6.95 -11.16
N MET A 24 -5.62 7.39 -11.54
CA MET A 24 -5.22 8.79 -11.42
C MET A 24 -6.16 9.73 -12.17
N SER A 25 -6.49 9.41 -13.42
CA SER A 25 -7.44 10.17 -14.24
C SER A 25 -8.85 10.25 -13.62
N ARG A 26 -9.33 9.13 -13.03
CA ARG A 26 -10.63 9.09 -12.32
C ARG A 26 -10.61 9.94 -11.06
N ILE A 27 -9.51 9.91 -10.30
CA ILE A 27 -9.30 10.74 -9.12
C ILE A 27 -9.35 12.22 -9.51
N GLU A 28 -8.52 12.64 -10.46
CA GLU A 28 -8.42 14.04 -10.91
C GLU A 28 -9.74 14.57 -11.47
N SER A 29 -10.52 13.73 -12.15
CA SER A 29 -11.84 14.10 -12.68
C SER A 29 -12.97 14.08 -11.65
N GLY A 30 -12.69 13.73 -10.38
CA GLY A 30 -13.69 13.62 -9.31
C GLY A 30 -14.75 12.54 -9.55
N LYS A 31 -14.49 11.57 -10.41
CA LYS A 31 -15.43 10.51 -10.78
C LYS A 31 -15.35 9.27 -9.90
N ILE A 32 -14.44 9.24 -8.93
CA ILE A 32 -14.41 8.15 -7.96
C ILE A 32 -15.42 8.44 -6.86
N HIS A 33 -16.31 7.48 -6.62
CA HIS A 33 -17.20 7.44 -5.48
C HIS A 33 -16.76 6.29 -4.58
N LEU A 34 -16.74 6.54 -3.26
CA LEU A 34 -16.47 5.49 -2.27
C LEU A 34 -17.71 4.61 -2.13
N GLU A 35 -17.50 3.32 -2.14
CA GLU A 35 -18.55 2.32 -1.90
C GLU A 35 -18.35 1.74 -0.50
N GLU A 36 -18.99 2.34 0.50
CA GLU A 36 -18.91 1.88 1.88
C GLU A 36 -19.75 0.61 2.07
N VAL A 37 -19.09 -0.45 2.50
CA VAL A 37 -19.69 -1.74 2.82
C VAL A 37 -19.21 -2.19 4.20
N GLU A 38 -19.91 -3.15 4.79
CA GLU A 38 -19.45 -3.79 6.02
C GLU A 38 -18.18 -4.62 5.75
N VAL A 39 -17.12 -4.37 6.52
CA VAL A 39 -15.79 -4.95 6.34
C VAL A 39 -15.25 -5.38 7.69
N ASN A 40 -14.81 -6.63 7.80
CA ASN A 40 -14.05 -7.09 8.96
C ASN A 40 -12.55 -6.86 8.73
N LEU A 41 -11.89 -6.11 9.62
CA LEU A 41 -10.49 -5.74 9.49
C LEU A 41 -9.53 -6.92 9.63
N SER A 42 -9.88 -7.93 10.44
CA SER A 42 -9.09 -9.16 10.56
C SER A 42 -9.10 -9.96 9.26
N ASP A 43 -10.23 -10.02 8.56
CA ASP A 43 -10.32 -10.65 7.24
C ASP A 43 -9.47 -9.90 6.21
N VAL A 44 -9.47 -8.57 6.23
CA VAL A 44 -8.61 -7.76 5.36
C VAL A 44 -7.14 -8.09 5.59
N LEU A 45 -6.68 -8.16 6.84
CA LEU A 45 -5.29 -8.50 7.16
C LEU A 45 -4.94 -9.93 6.74
N HIS A 46 -5.88 -10.88 6.89
CA HIS A 46 -5.70 -12.27 6.44
C HIS A 46 -5.53 -12.36 4.93
N ASP A 47 -6.39 -11.67 4.17
CA ASP A 47 -6.34 -11.60 2.72
C ASP A 47 -5.02 -11.00 2.24
N LEU A 48 -4.60 -9.86 2.84
CA LEU A 48 -3.32 -9.22 2.54
C LEU A 48 -2.14 -10.16 2.76
N LYS A 49 -2.09 -10.85 3.91
CA LYS A 49 -1.05 -11.83 4.24
C LYS A 49 -0.98 -12.92 3.17
N THR A 50 -2.13 -13.43 2.75
CA THR A 50 -2.23 -14.46 1.73
C THR A 50 -1.68 -13.98 0.39
N ILE A 51 -2.06 -12.77 -0.03
CA ILE A 51 -1.62 -12.18 -1.31
C ILE A 51 -0.09 -12.01 -1.36
N VAL A 52 0.51 -11.52 -0.27
CA VAL A 52 1.95 -11.21 -0.27
C VAL A 52 2.84 -12.39 0.12
N SER A 53 2.27 -13.50 0.59
CA SER A 53 3.00 -14.67 1.12
C SER A 53 4.07 -15.21 0.15
N GLY A 54 3.76 -15.28 -1.14
CA GLY A 54 4.71 -15.71 -2.17
C GLY A 54 5.94 -14.81 -2.29
N GLN A 55 5.75 -13.49 -2.20
CA GLN A 55 6.84 -12.51 -2.28
C GLN A 55 7.69 -12.53 -0.99
N ILE A 56 7.04 -12.65 0.16
CA ILE A 56 7.68 -12.78 1.47
C ILE A 56 8.57 -14.02 1.49
N TYR A 57 8.04 -15.17 1.06
CA TYR A 57 8.81 -16.42 0.99
C TYR A 57 9.97 -16.32 0.00
N ALA A 58 9.75 -15.81 -1.20
CA ALA A 58 10.77 -15.69 -2.24
C ALA A 58 11.95 -14.80 -1.83
N LYS A 59 11.71 -13.78 -1.01
CA LYS A 59 12.71 -12.88 -0.46
C LYS A 59 13.23 -13.28 0.94
N GLN A 60 12.70 -14.35 1.52
CA GLN A 60 13.03 -14.80 2.88
C GLN A 60 12.83 -13.70 3.92
N LEU A 61 11.75 -12.90 3.78
CA LEU A 61 11.41 -11.84 4.71
C LEU A 61 10.62 -12.39 5.90
N GLU A 62 10.72 -11.70 7.02
CA GLU A 62 9.82 -11.89 8.15
C GLU A 62 8.66 -10.90 8.06
N LEU A 63 7.41 -11.40 8.13
CA LEU A 63 6.21 -10.58 8.12
C LEU A 63 5.46 -10.72 9.45
N TYR A 64 5.30 -9.60 10.15
CA TYR A 64 4.51 -9.50 11.37
C TYR A 64 3.24 -8.69 11.10
N MET A 65 2.10 -9.21 11.53
CA MET A 65 0.82 -8.49 11.47
C MET A 65 0.17 -8.52 12.85
N ASP A 66 -0.20 -7.33 13.35
CA ASP A 66 -0.74 -7.13 14.68
C ASP A 66 -1.94 -6.19 14.65
N ALA A 67 -3.04 -6.62 15.23
CA ALA A 67 -4.27 -5.85 15.41
C ALA A 67 -4.79 -5.95 16.86
N THR A 68 -3.92 -6.20 17.83
CA THR A 68 -4.29 -6.44 19.24
C THR A 68 -4.97 -5.21 19.88
N ASP A 69 -4.69 -4.01 19.37
CA ASP A 69 -5.28 -2.76 19.87
C ASP A 69 -6.60 -2.39 19.15
N VAL A 70 -7.23 -3.33 18.43
CA VAL A 70 -8.53 -3.14 17.75
C VAL A 70 -9.60 -3.87 18.55
N THR A 71 -10.63 -3.14 18.98
CA THR A 71 -11.79 -3.68 19.72
C THR A 71 -13.01 -3.84 18.82
N ASP A 72 -13.18 -2.96 17.86
CA ASP A 72 -14.27 -2.98 16.87
C ASP A 72 -13.69 -3.33 15.51
N GLU A 73 -13.72 -4.62 15.16
CA GLU A 73 -13.15 -5.11 13.90
C GLU A 73 -14.07 -4.90 12.69
N ASP A 74 -15.38 -4.82 12.94
CA ASP A 74 -16.40 -4.63 11.91
C ASP A 74 -16.64 -3.14 11.67
N VAL A 75 -16.31 -2.69 10.45
CA VAL A 75 -16.35 -1.28 10.07
C VAL A 75 -17.07 -1.09 8.74
N TYR A 76 -17.65 0.09 8.51
CA TYR A 76 -18.14 0.49 7.20
C TYR A 76 -17.07 1.30 6.48
N CYS A 77 -16.55 0.76 5.39
CA CYS A 77 -15.58 1.46 4.55
C CYS A 77 -15.56 0.90 3.12
N ASP A 78 -14.86 1.56 2.21
CA ASP A 78 -14.60 1.01 0.88
C ASP A 78 -13.48 -0.04 0.96
N LYS A 79 -13.88 -1.34 0.98
CA LYS A 79 -12.96 -2.49 1.06
C LYS A 79 -11.95 -2.49 -0.09
N THR A 80 -12.39 -2.14 -1.30
CA THR A 80 -11.53 -2.16 -2.48
C THR A 80 -10.43 -1.11 -2.37
N ARG A 81 -10.79 0.10 -1.95
CA ARG A 81 -9.85 1.20 -1.77
C ARG A 81 -8.94 0.98 -0.57
N LEU A 82 -9.45 0.46 0.53
CA LEU A 82 -8.63 0.07 1.68
C LEU A 82 -7.58 -0.98 1.28
N ASN A 83 -7.98 -2.03 0.58
CA ASN A 83 -7.05 -3.04 0.07
C ASN A 83 -6.02 -2.44 -0.89
N GLN A 84 -6.42 -1.54 -1.78
CA GLN A 84 -5.53 -0.87 -2.72
C GLN A 84 -4.44 -0.06 -1.99
N ILE A 85 -4.81 0.71 -0.97
CA ILE A 85 -3.87 1.43 -0.10
C ILE A 85 -2.87 0.47 0.54
N LEU A 86 -3.39 -0.53 1.26
CA LEU A 86 -2.57 -1.43 2.06
C LEU A 86 -1.65 -2.30 1.19
N LEU A 87 -2.14 -2.81 0.05
CA LEU A 87 -1.32 -3.57 -0.90
C LEU A 87 -0.22 -2.71 -1.51
N ASN A 88 -0.49 -1.46 -1.84
CA ASN A 88 0.52 -0.57 -2.39
C ASN A 88 1.63 -0.29 -1.37
N LEU A 89 1.27 0.05 -0.14
CA LEU A 89 2.23 0.31 0.94
C LEU A 89 3.04 -0.96 1.26
N LEU A 90 2.37 -2.10 1.42
CA LEU A 90 3.01 -3.37 1.78
C LEU A 90 3.91 -3.88 0.64
N SER A 91 3.49 -3.75 -0.61
CA SER A 91 4.31 -4.10 -1.78
C SER A 91 5.57 -3.24 -1.86
N ASN A 92 5.48 -1.94 -1.54
CA ASN A 92 6.65 -1.06 -1.48
C ASN A 92 7.59 -1.49 -0.34
N ALA A 93 7.09 -1.74 0.87
CA ALA A 93 7.89 -2.25 1.99
C ALA A 93 8.62 -3.55 1.61
N ILE A 94 7.92 -4.53 1.06
CA ILE A 94 8.50 -5.80 0.60
C ILE A 94 9.55 -5.58 -0.48
N LYS A 95 9.27 -4.68 -1.41
CA LYS A 95 10.12 -4.38 -2.56
C LYS A 95 11.46 -3.77 -2.15
N PHE A 96 11.45 -2.84 -1.21
CA PHE A 96 12.63 -2.11 -0.75
C PHE A 96 13.33 -2.72 0.45
N THR A 97 12.80 -3.77 1.04
CA THR A 97 13.46 -4.55 2.09
C THR A 97 14.38 -5.60 1.46
N PRO A 98 15.67 -5.66 1.82
CA PRO A 98 16.58 -6.73 1.39
C PRO A 98 16.14 -8.12 1.86
N ALA A 99 16.64 -9.17 1.22
CA ALA A 99 16.40 -10.54 1.64
C ALA A 99 16.83 -10.75 3.12
N GLY A 100 16.01 -11.47 3.87
CA GLY A 100 16.23 -11.69 5.31
C GLY A 100 15.79 -10.52 6.20
N GLY A 101 15.23 -9.45 5.62
CA GLY A 101 14.71 -8.32 6.38
C GLY A 101 13.31 -8.56 6.94
N THR A 102 12.78 -7.53 7.59
CA THR A 102 11.51 -7.59 8.33
C THR A 102 10.55 -6.53 7.86
N VAL A 103 9.30 -6.91 7.68
CA VAL A 103 8.16 -6.01 7.41
C VAL A 103 7.10 -6.23 8.48
N SER A 104 6.54 -5.17 9.02
CA SER A 104 5.45 -5.26 10.00
C SER A 104 4.27 -4.37 9.62
N VAL A 105 3.07 -4.88 9.87
CA VAL A 105 1.80 -4.17 9.74
C VAL A 105 1.15 -4.16 11.10
N ARG A 106 0.87 -2.98 11.63
CA ARG A 106 0.14 -2.82 12.89
C ARG A 106 -1.11 -1.99 12.66
N VAL A 107 -2.23 -2.49 13.15
CA VAL A 107 -3.51 -1.76 13.15
C VAL A 107 -3.86 -1.40 14.58
N ARG A 108 -4.27 -0.16 14.79
CA ARG A 108 -4.70 0.36 16.09
C ARG A 108 -6.01 1.10 15.92
N GLN A 109 -6.92 0.86 16.84
CA GLN A 109 -8.11 1.68 16.98
C GLN A 109 -7.80 2.87 17.89
N LEU A 110 -8.11 4.06 17.41
CA LEU A 110 -7.93 5.30 18.14
C LEU A 110 -9.28 5.85 18.57
N ALA A 111 -9.28 6.76 19.56
CA ALA A 111 -10.51 7.44 19.94
C ALA A 111 -11.07 8.22 18.74
N GLY A 112 -12.30 7.90 18.33
CA GLY A 112 -12.98 8.57 17.23
C GLY A 112 -13.22 10.04 17.53
N LYS A 113 -12.93 10.91 16.56
CA LYS A 113 -13.19 12.36 16.66
C LYS A 113 -14.65 12.71 16.42
N VAL A 114 -15.39 11.83 15.74
CA VAL A 114 -16.80 12.01 15.39
C VAL A 114 -17.61 10.91 16.09
N HIS A 115 -18.74 11.29 16.68
CA HIS A 115 -19.62 10.32 17.35
C HIS A 115 -20.13 9.28 16.34
N GLY A 116 -20.01 8.00 16.68
CA GLY A 116 -20.39 6.88 15.82
C GLY A 116 -19.36 6.49 14.75
N CYS A 117 -18.22 7.18 14.66
CA CYS A 117 -17.13 6.83 13.75
C CYS A 117 -15.92 6.33 14.52
N GLY A 118 -15.37 5.19 14.13
CA GLY A 118 -14.06 4.71 14.56
C GLY A 118 -12.93 5.42 13.82
N GLN A 119 -11.79 5.60 14.47
CA GLN A 119 -10.56 6.03 13.81
C GLN A 119 -9.55 4.88 13.91
N TYR A 120 -8.96 4.49 12.78
CA TYR A 120 -8.01 3.38 12.71
C TYR A 120 -6.69 3.86 12.11
N GLU A 121 -5.59 3.54 12.79
CA GLU A 121 -4.24 3.76 12.31
C GLU A 121 -3.69 2.45 11.74
N PHE A 122 -3.24 2.49 10.49
CA PHE A 122 -2.49 1.40 9.85
C PHE A 122 -1.04 1.84 9.73
N ARG A 123 -0.14 1.16 10.42
CA ARG A 123 1.29 1.44 10.38
C ARG A 123 2.01 0.30 9.69
N ILE A 124 2.63 0.59 8.55
CA ILE A 124 3.50 -0.33 7.83
C ILE A 124 4.94 0.12 8.08
N LYS A 125 5.76 -0.78 8.60
CA LYS A 125 7.17 -0.51 8.90
C LYS A 125 8.02 -1.60 8.30
N ASP A 126 9.13 -1.21 7.69
CA ASP A 126 10.16 -2.09 7.18
C ASP A 126 11.54 -1.68 7.72
N ASN A 127 12.52 -2.57 7.60
CA ASN A 127 13.93 -2.31 7.86
C ASN A 127 14.74 -2.31 6.57
N GLY A 128 14.14 -1.81 5.49
CA GLY A 128 14.72 -1.74 4.17
C GLY A 128 15.81 -0.69 4.01
N ILE A 129 16.06 -0.33 2.75
CA ILE A 129 17.13 0.63 2.39
C ILE A 129 16.81 2.07 2.83
N GLY A 130 15.56 2.34 3.28
CA GLY A 130 15.10 3.67 3.58
C GLY A 130 14.99 4.57 2.35
N MET A 131 14.82 5.86 2.59
CA MET A 131 14.77 6.89 1.57
C MET A 131 15.42 8.17 2.09
N SER A 132 15.88 9.03 1.17
CA SER A 132 16.41 10.35 1.55
C SER A 132 15.29 11.26 2.09
N GLU A 133 15.65 12.19 2.98
CA GLU A 133 14.70 13.19 3.51
C GLU A 133 14.09 14.03 2.38
N GLU A 134 14.89 14.39 1.37
CA GLU A 134 14.40 15.10 0.19
C GLU A 134 13.33 14.33 -0.57
N PHE A 135 13.54 13.01 -0.76
CA PHE A 135 12.55 12.16 -1.43
C PHE A 135 11.32 11.92 -0.58
N ALA A 136 11.46 11.77 0.74
CA ALA A 136 10.34 11.60 1.66
C ALA A 136 9.32 12.74 1.58
N HIS A 137 9.77 13.98 1.36
CA HIS A 137 8.89 15.12 1.13
C HIS A 137 8.12 15.08 -0.19
N LYS A 138 8.62 14.35 -1.19
CA LYS A 138 8.05 14.26 -2.54
C LYS A 138 7.41 12.92 -2.85
N ILE A 139 7.45 11.96 -1.93
CA ILE A 139 7.02 10.57 -2.18
C ILE A 139 5.56 10.44 -2.65
N PHE A 140 4.72 11.43 -2.31
CA PHE A 140 3.32 11.47 -2.72
C PHE A 140 3.07 12.26 -4.02
N GLU A 141 4.12 12.85 -4.61
CA GLU A 141 4.00 13.52 -5.90
C GLU A 141 3.96 12.47 -7.04
N PRO A 142 3.10 12.68 -8.06
CA PRO A 142 3.02 11.75 -9.19
C PRO A 142 4.35 11.64 -9.94
N PHE A 143 4.71 10.41 -10.36
CA PHE A 143 5.91 10.08 -11.14
C PHE A 143 7.24 10.29 -10.41
N GLU A 144 7.23 10.69 -9.14
CA GLU A 144 8.44 10.82 -8.36
C GLU A 144 9.03 9.45 -8.01
N ARG A 145 10.35 9.37 -8.14
CA ARG A 145 11.14 8.18 -7.82
C ARG A 145 12.52 8.59 -7.32
N GLU A 146 12.99 7.94 -6.28
CA GLU A 146 14.36 8.16 -5.83
C GLU A 146 15.37 7.65 -6.87
N ARG A 147 16.31 8.54 -7.26
CA ARG A 147 17.31 8.26 -8.31
C ARG A 147 18.64 7.85 -7.68
N THR A 148 18.66 6.71 -7.01
CA THR A 148 19.93 6.11 -6.54
C THR A 148 20.30 4.90 -7.40
N SER A 149 21.58 4.53 -7.42
CA SER A 149 22.05 3.37 -8.19
C SER A 149 21.40 2.06 -7.77
N THR A 150 20.98 1.96 -6.52
CA THR A 150 20.29 0.81 -5.95
C THR A 150 18.81 0.79 -6.35
N VAL A 151 18.13 1.93 -6.27
CA VAL A 151 16.69 2.07 -6.56
C VAL A 151 16.40 2.07 -8.06
N SER A 152 17.32 2.56 -8.89
CA SER A 152 17.13 2.63 -10.36
C SER A 152 16.89 1.27 -11.02
N ARG A 153 17.30 0.18 -10.37
CA ARG A 153 17.05 -1.20 -10.83
C ARG A 153 15.71 -1.76 -10.40
N ILE A 154 15.02 -1.08 -9.48
CA ILE A 154 13.75 -1.53 -8.94
C ILE A 154 12.61 -0.92 -9.76
N GLN A 155 11.81 -1.76 -10.39
CA GLN A 155 10.73 -1.36 -11.29
C GLN A 155 9.55 -0.74 -10.52
N GLY A 156 8.95 0.34 -11.05
CA GLY A 156 7.77 0.99 -10.45
C GLY A 156 7.27 2.14 -11.33
N THR A 157 5.99 2.47 -11.20
CA THR A 157 5.30 3.51 -11.98
C THR A 157 5.57 4.92 -11.46
N GLY A 158 5.82 5.04 -10.15
CA GLY A 158 5.88 6.33 -9.45
C GLY A 158 4.49 6.93 -9.18
N LEU A 159 3.41 6.20 -9.48
CA LEU A 159 2.03 6.66 -9.25
C LEU A 159 1.41 6.08 -7.98
N GLY A 160 1.86 4.92 -7.52
CA GLY A 160 1.23 4.20 -6.42
C GLY A 160 1.07 5.05 -5.14
N MET A 161 2.12 5.76 -4.71
CA MET A 161 2.04 6.59 -3.49
C MET A 161 1.14 7.81 -3.67
N ALA A 162 1.13 8.44 -4.85
CA ALA A 162 0.21 9.53 -5.16
C ALA A 162 -1.25 9.06 -5.16
N ILE A 163 -1.54 7.90 -5.77
CA ILE A 163 -2.86 7.27 -5.75
C ILE A 163 -3.27 6.95 -4.30
N THR A 164 -2.36 6.36 -3.51
CA THR A 164 -2.61 6.07 -2.09
C THR A 164 -2.99 7.32 -1.32
N LYS A 165 -2.24 8.42 -1.47
CA LYS A 165 -2.53 9.69 -0.81
C LYS A 165 -3.91 10.22 -1.17
N ASN A 166 -4.24 10.24 -2.45
CA ASN A 166 -5.56 10.71 -2.91
C ASN A 166 -6.72 9.85 -2.36
N ILE A 167 -6.57 8.52 -2.34
CA ILE A 167 -7.60 7.63 -1.79
C ILE A 167 -7.76 7.87 -0.28
N VAL A 168 -6.65 8.00 0.47
CA VAL A 168 -6.68 8.30 1.90
C VAL A 168 -7.39 9.63 2.16
N ASP A 169 -7.09 10.67 1.38
CA ASP A 169 -7.75 11.98 1.48
C ASP A 169 -9.26 11.90 1.20
N MET A 170 -9.65 11.12 0.17
CA MET A 170 -11.06 10.86 -0.14
C MET A 170 -11.80 10.12 0.98
N MET A 171 -11.10 9.23 1.70
CA MET A 171 -11.62 8.53 2.88
C MET A 171 -11.60 9.40 4.15
N GLY A 172 -11.21 10.68 4.06
CA GLY A 172 -11.14 11.61 5.20
C GLY A 172 -9.98 11.32 6.15
N GLY A 173 -9.00 10.52 5.71
CA GLY A 173 -7.83 10.14 6.49
C GLY A 173 -6.61 11.04 6.27
N THR A 174 -5.51 10.65 6.89
CA THR A 174 -4.18 11.26 6.71
C THR A 174 -3.14 10.17 6.50
N ILE A 175 -2.10 10.45 5.73
CA ILE A 175 -0.97 9.55 5.53
C ILE A 175 0.33 10.30 5.72
N GLU A 176 1.25 9.69 6.45
CA GLU A 176 2.57 10.25 6.77
C GLU A 176 3.66 9.20 6.54
N VAL A 177 4.88 9.67 6.29
CA VAL A 177 6.09 8.86 6.15
C VAL A 177 7.11 9.32 7.19
N GLN A 178 7.72 8.37 7.89
CA GLN A 178 8.71 8.61 8.95
C GLN A 178 10.00 7.84 8.65
#